data_1a01dbb4b2f330c8c79b17056d28d4cc
#
_entry.id   1a01dbb4b2f330c8c79b17056d28d4cc
#
_cell.length_a   1.000
_cell.length_b   1.000
_cell.length_c   1.000
_cell.angle_alpha   90.00
_cell.angle_beta   90.00
_cell.angle_gamma   90.00
#
_symmetry.space_group_name_H-M   'P 1'
#
loop_
_entity.id
_entity.type
_entity.pdbx_description
1 polymer ?
#
loop_
_entity_poly.entity_id
_entity_poly.type
_entity_poly.pdbx_seq_one_letter_code
_entity_poly.pdbx_strand_id
1 'polypeptide(L)'
;MSFWQIFGKSAISDKGESIQRVSDNISVSSDGTTYTRMGSTTMGSDGSVFTQMGNFSSDGSARMGNTATGLGAVFNKKDEW
;
A
#
# COMPACT_ATOMS: atom_id res chain seq x y z
N MET A 1 8.16 -7.79 -10.25
CA MET A 1 7.74 -6.52 -9.66
C MET A 1 6.27 -6.30 -9.95
N SER A 2 5.50 -5.87 -8.96
CA SER A 2 4.07 -5.71 -9.10
C SER A 2 3.71 -4.27 -9.38
N PHE A 3 2.74 -4.09 -10.25
CA PHE A 3 2.13 -2.78 -10.46
C PHE A 3 0.81 -2.73 -9.73
N TRP A 4 0.54 -1.62 -9.08
CA TRP A 4 -0.70 -1.41 -8.37
C TRP A 4 -1.39 -0.18 -8.91
N GLN A 5 -2.68 -0.30 -9.15
CA GLN A 5 -3.50 0.83 -9.57
C GLN A 5 -4.43 1.17 -8.42
N ILE A 6 -4.49 2.44 -8.06
CA ILE A 6 -5.22 2.87 -6.88
C ILE A 6 -6.51 3.56 -7.30
N PHE A 7 -7.64 3.10 -6.76
CA PHE A 7 -8.96 3.66 -7.03
C PHE A 7 -9.62 4.02 -5.71
N GLY A 8 -9.52 5.30 -5.32
CA GLY A 8 -10.14 5.70 -4.07
C GLY A 8 -9.57 4.93 -2.90
N LYS A 9 -10.39 4.07 -2.30
CA LYS A 9 -9.99 3.28 -1.13
C LYS A 9 -9.54 1.88 -1.50
N SER A 10 -9.35 1.59 -2.77
CA SER A 10 -8.95 0.27 -3.23
C SER A 10 -7.72 0.35 -4.10
N ALA A 11 -6.95 -0.72 -4.13
CA ALA A 11 -5.81 -0.85 -5.03
C ALA A 11 -5.83 -2.25 -5.60
N ILE A 12 -5.52 -2.36 -6.89
CA ILE A 12 -5.53 -3.64 -7.60
C ILE A 12 -4.18 -3.80 -8.28
N SER A 13 -3.60 -5.00 -8.17
CA SER A 13 -2.32 -5.27 -8.79
C SER A 13 -2.51 -5.95 -10.14
N ASP A 14 -1.45 -5.96 -10.93
CA ASP A 14 -1.45 -6.64 -12.23
C ASP A 14 -1.47 -8.16 -12.07
N LYS A 15 -1.31 -8.66 -10.85
CA LYS A 15 -1.37 -10.09 -10.59
C LYS A 15 -2.71 -10.51 -10.02
N GLY A 16 -3.69 -9.62 -10.01
CA GLY A 16 -5.01 -9.94 -9.51
C GLY A 16 -5.19 -9.78 -8.02
N GLU A 17 -4.17 -9.33 -7.31
CA GLU A 17 -4.31 -9.04 -5.89
C GLU A 17 -5.01 -7.71 -5.69
N SER A 18 -5.68 -7.58 -4.56
CA SER A 18 -6.34 -6.32 -4.26
C SER A 18 -6.17 -5.99 -2.79
N ILE A 19 -6.19 -4.69 -2.51
CA ILE A 19 -6.13 -4.18 -1.14
C ILE A 19 -7.26 -3.20 -0.99
N GLN A 20 -7.98 -3.30 0.13
CA GLN A 20 -9.07 -2.41 0.42
C GLN A 20 -8.83 -1.72 1.75
N ARG A 21 -8.98 -0.41 1.75
CA ARG A 21 -8.84 0.37 2.96
C ARG A 21 -10.15 0.32 3.72
N VAL A 22 -10.11 -0.20 4.95
CA VAL A 22 -11.32 -0.36 5.74
C VAL A 22 -11.46 0.72 6.81
N SER A 23 -10.37 1.40 7.16
CA SER A 23 -10.44 2.53 8.07
C SER A 23 -9.26 3.44 7.77
N ASP A 24 -9.12 4.52 8.56
CA ASP A 24 -8.07 5.50 8.30
C ASP A 24 -6.68 4.90 8.33
N ASN A 25 -6.49 3.89 9.17
CA ASN A 25 -5.16 3.31 9.37
C ASN A 25 -5.07 1.84 9.03
N ILE A 26 -6.15 1.23 8.56
CA ILE A 26 -6.17 -0.21 8.37
C ILE A 26 -6.62 -0.55 6.96
N SER A 27 -5.88 -1.46 6.33
CA SER A 27 -6.19 -1.98 5.01
C SER A 27 -6.09 -3.50 5.03
N VAL A 28 -6.87 -4.16 4.21
CA VAL A 28 -6.89 -5.63 4.13
C VAL A 28 -6.66 -6.03 2.69
N SER A 29 -5.77 -7.00 2.48
CA SER A 29 -5.51 -7.49 1.14
C SER A 29 -6.34 -8.72 0.84
N SER A 30 -6.40 -9.09 -0.44
CA SER A 30 -7.22 -10.22 -0.87
C SER A 30 -6.71 -11.56 -0.33
N ASP A 31 -5.46 -11.63 0.10
CA ASP A 31 -4.91 -12.86 0.67
C ASP A 31 -5.10 -12.94 2.18
N GLY A 32 -5.82 -11.99 2.76
CA GLY A 32 -6.11 -12.00 4.18
C GLY A 32 -5.13 -11.22 5.04
N THR A 33 -4.10 -10.63 4.45
CA THR A 33 -3.15 -9.85 5.21
C THR A 33 -3.75 -8.51 5.62
N THR A 34 -3.55 -8.15 6.88
CA THR A 34 -4.02 -6.87 7.40
C THR A 34 -2.83 -5.94 7.54
N TYR A 35 -2.97 -4.75 7.02
CA TYR A 35 -1.93 -3.73 7.09
C TYR A 35 -2.39 -2.60 7.99
N THR A 36 -1.54 -2.24 8.94
CA THR A 36 -1.81 -1.15 9.88
C THR A 36 -0.82 -0.03 9.64
N ARG A 37 -1.33 1.16 9.47
CA ARG A 37 -0.50 2.33 9.23
C ARG A 37 -0.29 3.10 10.51
N MET A 38 0.97 3.43 10.80
CA MET A 38 1.34 4.20 11.98
C MET A 38 2.29 5.30 11.54
N GLY A 39 1.76 6.51 11.34
CA GLY A 39 2.56 7.61 10.85
C GLY A 39 3.03 7.33 9.42
N SER A 40 4.34 7.31 9.22
CA SER A 40 4.91 7.03 7.92
C SER A 40 5.27 5.56 7.74
N THR A 41 4.88 4.71 8.68
CA THR A 41 5.21 3.28 8.64
C THR A 41 3.94 2.46 8.55
N THR A 42 3.96 1.43 7.71
CA THR A 42 2.86 0.48 7.57
C THR A 42 3.38 -0.90 7.89
N MET A 43 2.64 -1.63 8.74
CA MET A 43 3.03 -2.97 9.13
C MET A 43 1.96 -3.96 8.74
N GLY A 44 2.37 -5.08 8.15
CA GLY A 44 1.46 -6.14 7.77
C GLY A 44 1.41 -7.23 8.82
N SER A 45 0.28 -7.94 8.85
CA SER A 45 0.12 -9.05 9.80
C SER A 45 1.05 -10.22 9.47
N ASP A 46 1.62 -10.22 8.28
CA ASP A 46 2.58 -11.25 7.87
C ASP A 46 4.02 -10.88 8.20
N GLY A 47 4.22 -9.78 8.93
CA GLY A 47 5.56 -9.33 9.29
C GLY A 47 6.17 -8.30 8.38
N SER A 48 5.45 -7.88 7.34
CA SER A 48 5.95 -6.87 6.42
C SER A 48 5.99 -5.50 7.08
N VAL A 49 7.00 -4.71 6.72
CA VAL A 49 7.14 -3.35 7.21
C VAL A 49 7.53 -2.46 6.05
N PHE A 50 6.80 -1.36 5.89
CA PHE A 50 7.07 -0.39 4.83
C PHE A 50 7.17 0.99 5.45
N THR A 51 8.24 1.71 5.16
CA THR A 51 8.44 3.06 5.64
C THR A 51 8.37 4.01 4.45
N GLN A 52 7.54 5.03 4.57
CA GLN A 52 7.37 6.00 3.50
C GLN A 52 8.50 7.01 3.50
N MET A 53 9.07 7.24 2.31
CA MET A 53 10.13 8.21 2.13
C MET A 53 9.81 9.03 0.89
N GLY A 54 9.07 10.12 1.09
CA GLY A 54 8.61 10.92 -0.04
C GLY A 54 7.66 10.12 -0.91
N ASN A 55 8.02 9.94 -2.17
CA ASN A 55 7.25 9.11 -3.09
C ASN A 55 7.72 7.67 -3.13
N PHE A 56 8.63 7.30 -2.24
CA PHE A 56 9.24 5.98 -2.24
C PHE A 56 8.92 5.27 -0.93
N SER A 57 9.10 3.97 -0.92
CA SER A 57 8.97 3.15 0.27
C SER A 57 10.25 2.38 0.52
N SER A 58 10.40 1.87 1.75
CA SER A 58 11.60 1.15 2.13
C SER A 58 11.80 -0.15 1.35
N ASP A 59 10.76 -0.64 0.68
CA ASP A 59 10.88 -1.84 -0.13
C ASP A 59 11.31 -1.54 -1.57
N GLY A 60 11.63 -0.28 -1.87
CA GLY A 60 12.04 0.10 -3.19
C GLY A 60 10.91 0.51 -4.12
N SER A 61 9.69 0.51 -3.62
CA SER A 61 8.53 0.89 -4.42
C SER A 61 8.45 2.41 -4.58
N ALA A 62 7.79 2.86 -5.64
CA ALA A 62 7.57 4.28 -5.88
C ALA A 62 6.10 4.51 -6.20
N ARG A 63 5.58 5.62 -5.70
CA ARG A 63 4.21 6.05 -5.97
C ARG A 63 4.21 7.15 -6.99
N MET A 64 3.41 6.98 -8.04
CA MET A 64 3.28 7.98 -9.08
C MET A 64 1.80 8.21 -9.33
N GLY A 65 1.27 9.23 -8.67
CA GLY A 65 -0.16 9.51 -8.78
C GLY A 65 -0.99 8.35 -8.25
N ASN A 66 -1.77 7.75 -9.12
CA ASN A 66 -2.62 6.62 -8.75
C ASN A 66 -1.99 5.27 -9.05
N THR A 67 -0.69 5.27 -9.34
CA THR A 67 0.02 4.05 -9.70
C THR A 67 1.15 3.82 -8.70
N ALA A 68 1.34 2.57 -8.28
CA ALA A 68 2.42 2.18 -7.41
C ALA A 68 3.21 1.05 -8.06
N THR A 69 4.54 1.11 -7.96
CA THR A 69 5.39 0.09 -8.58
C THR A 69 5.66 -1.07 -7.66
N GLY A 70 5.07 -1.08 -6.48
CA GLY A 70 5.22 -2.18 -5.55
C GLY A 70 4.29 -1.96 -4.38
N LEU A 71 4.20 -2.97 -3.52
CA LEU A 71 3.23 -2.98 -2.44
C LEU A 71 3.45 -1.83 -1.46
N GLY A 72 4.71 -1.56 -1.13
CA GLY A 72 5.00 -0.48 -0.16
C GLY A 72 4.50 0.87 -0.63
N ALA A 73 4.57 1.13 -1.92
CA ALA A 73 4.14 2.42 -2.44
C ALA A 73 2.62 2.59 -2.42
N VAL A 74 1.88 1.49 -2.35
CA VAL A 74 0.42 1.57 -2.22
C VAL A 74 0.07 2.32 -0.94
N PHE A 75 0.86 2.14 0.10
CA PHE A 75 0.61 2.74 1.40
C PHE A 75 1.25 4.10 1.56
N ASN A 76 1.92 4.60 0.53
CA ASN A 76 2.46 5.94 0.55
C ASN A 76 1.30 6.91 0.58
N LYS A 77 1.20 7.65 1.67
CA LYS A 77 0.08 8.55 1.83
C LYS A 77 0.30 9.80 1.04
N LYS A 78 -0.58 10.07 0.10
CA LYS A 78 -0.64 11.35 -0.58
C LYS A 78 -1.82 12.11 -0.02
N ASP A 79 -3.00 11.81 -0.53
CA ASP A 79 -4.18 12.50 -0.08
C ASP A 79 -5.13 11.58 0.63
N GLU A 80 -5.32 10.39 0.10
CA GLU A 80 -6.34 9.48 0.60
C GLU A 80 -5.76 8.26 1.28
N TRP A 81 -4.52 7.98 1.05
CA TRP A 81 -3.84 6.86 1.64
C TRP A 81 -2.71 7.37 2.53
#